data_bfb9771dd5309a46484da6ace524ca56
#
_entry.id   bfb9771dd5309a46484da6ace524ca56
#
_cell.length_a   1.000
_cell.length_b   1.000
_cell.length_c   1.000
_cell.angle_alpha   90.00
_cell.angle_beta   90.00
_cell.angle_gamma   90.00
#
_symmetry.space_group_name_H-M   'P 1'
#
loop_
_entity.id
_entity.type
_entity.pdbx_description
1 polymer ?
#
loop_
_entity_poly.entity_id
_entity_poly.type
_entity_poly.pdbx_seq_one_letter_code
_entity_poly.pdbx_strand_id
1 'polypeptide(L)'
;LNIDLAGAQESLDEVFLSSVRVTDESPITYSNLSNEEIADRNLGQDIPVLMSYMPNVVTTTDAGNGVGYTGIRVRGSDATRVNVTINGVPYNDSESQGTFWVNLGDFASSVENLQLQRGVGTSTNGAGAFGASLNILTDAYKEEAQGEIANSIGSYNTFKHTVKFSTGLMNDHFSFTGRASKIRSDGYIDRASSDLKSYFLQGSFVDDNTLIKALTFGGSERTYQAWYGIDAETLENDRTFNPAGIYTDEDGNTKFYDGQTDNYKQDHYQLLWNQDFGSNWSTNLALHYTYGRGYYEEYEEDADLQEFGLPLFMSNGEEISSSDLVGTKWLDNHFYGTVFSVNYENTNWDLTLGGGWNKYEGDHYGEVIYTRFARNNDPYAPYYFNQADKTDFNIYGKANFAITEKLGGYLDLQLRTVNYETDGLLDDQTRFLNDDNFSFFNPKAGLTYQLNEGDQFYLSYARAHREPSRGDYENGDPE
;
A
#
# COMPACT_ATOMS: atom_id res chain seq x y z
N LEU A 1 -25.90 27.77 35.98
CA LEU A 1 -25.44 27.25 34.68
C LEU A 1 -26.01 25.84 34.55
N ASN A 2 -27.08 25.66 33.77
CA ASN A 2 -27.45 24.33 33.26
C ASN A 2 -26.54 24.05 32.08
N ILE A 3 -25.59 23.15 32.26
CA ILE A 3 -24.89 22.52 31.17
C ILE A 3 -25.75 21.30 30.79
N ASP A 4 -26.54 21.41 29.74
CA ASP A 4 -27.05 20.24 29.04
C ASP A 4 -25.85 19.54 28.43
N LEU A 5 -25.41 18.48 29.06
CA LEU A 5 -24.59 17.47 28.41
C LEU A 5 -25.55 16.71 27.47
N ALA A 6 -25.76 17.21 26.26
CA ALA A 6 -26.18 16.34 25.17
C ALA A 6 -25.13 15.23 25.12
N GLY A 7 -25.49 13.99 25.38
CA GLY A 7 -24.65 12.84 25.16
C GLY A 7 -24.15 12.95 23.70
N ALA A 8 -22.86 12.96 23.50
CA ALA A 8 -22.30 12.84 22.17
C ALA A 8 -22.85 11.52 21.62
N GLN A 9 -23.73 11.63 20.64
CA GLN A 9 -24.15 10.47 19.86
C GLN A 9 -22.90 10.12 19.04
N GLU A 10 -22.22 9.02 19.39
CA GLU A 10 -21.09 8.56 18.61
C GLU A 10 -21.55 8.40 17.16
N SER A 11 -20.85 9.02 16.25
CA SER A 11 -21.18 8.87 14.83
C SER A 11 -20.82 7.46 14.38
N LEU A 12 -21.56 6.89 13.43
CA LEU A 12 -21.27 5.55 12.90
C LEU A 12 -19.87 5.46 12.27
N ASP A 13 -19.28 6.57 11.83
CA ASP A 13 -17.90 6.66 11.44
C ASP A 13 -16.95 6.45 12.64
N GLU A 14 -17.31 6.89 13.86
CA GLU A 14 -16.55 6.66 15.09
C GLU A 14 -16.61 5.19 15.53
N VAL A 15 -17.75 4.53 15.37
CA VAL A 15 -17.90 3.08 15.62
C VAL A 15 -17.00 2.26 14.69
N PHE A 16 -16.92 2.63 13.43
CA PHE A 16 -15.98 1.99 12.50
C PHE A 16 -14.53 2.26 12.89
N LEU A 17 -14.21 3.49 13.29
CA LEU A 17 -12.89 3.91 13.76
C LEU A 17 -12.42 3.05 14.94
N SER A 18 -13.27 2.82 15.94
CA SER A 18 -12.92 2.08 17.14
C SER A 18 -12.58 0.62 16.84
N SER A 19 -13.21 0.01 15.84
CA SER A 19 -13.01 -1.40 15.50
C SER A 19 -11.65 -1.71 14.87
N VAL A 20 -11.08 -0.78 14.07
CA VAL A 20 -9.82 -0.98 13.33
C VAL A 20 -8.63 -0.30 13.98
N ARG A 21 -8.82 0.50 15.00
CA ARG A 21 -7.79 1.32 15.65
C ARG A 21 -7.52 0.91 17.08
N VAL A 22 -6.42 1.44 17.60
CA VAL A 22 -6.09 1.38 19.02
C VAL A 22 -6.42 2.71 19.68
N THR A 23 -6.82 2.61 20.94
CA THR A 23 -7.08 3.73 21.85
C THR A 23 -6.04 3.71 22.98
N ASP A 24 -6.12 4.68 23.88
CA ASP A 24 -5.25 4.77 25.06
C ASP A 24 -5.41 3.57 26.03
N GLU A 25 -6.48 2.79 25.89
CA GLU A 25 -6.69 1.56 26.66
C GLU A 25 -5.79 0.41 26.20
N SER A 26 -5.32 0.44 24.96
CA SER A 26 -4.46 -0.60 24.37
C SER A 26 -3.00 -0.34 24.71
N PRO A 27 -2.21 -1.35 25.09
CA PRO A 27 -0.79 -1.20 25.44
C PRO A 27 0.09 -1.13 24.17
N ILE A 28 -0.27 -0.26 23.23
CA ILE A 28 0.39 -0.10 21.92
C ILE A 28 0.65 1.39 21.69
N THR A 29 1.89 1.72 21.35
CA THR A 29 2.26 3.10 21.00
C THR A 29 1.73 3.46 19.61
N TYR A 30 1.00 4.56 19.51
CA TYR A 30 0.46 5.02 18.23
C TYR A 30 0.62 6.56 18.05
N SER A 31 0.36 7.02 16.85
CA SER A 31 0.19 8.43 16.51
C SER A 31 -0.90 8.57 15.47
N ASN A 32 -1.74 9.57 15.64
CA ASN A 32 -2.77 9.94 14.67
C ASN A 32 -2.31 11.15 13.83
N LEU A 33 -2.87 11.27 12.64
CA LEU A 33 -2.75 12.42 11.76
C LEU A 33 -4.14 12.72 11.21
N SER A 34 -4.67 13.89 11.54
CA SER A 34 -6.02 14.32 11.12
C SER A 34 -6.05 14.81 9.67
N ASN A 35 -7.24 14.92 9.09
CA ASN A 35 -7.45 15.52 7.78
C ASN A 35 -6.85 16.93 7.67
N GLU A 36 -7.03 17.77 8.69
CA GLU A 36 -6.49 19.14 8.71
C GLU A 36 -4.95 19.13 8.66
N GLU A 37 -4.30 18.32 9.49
CA GLU A 37 -2.84 18.20 9.51
C GLU A 37 -2.28 17.62 8.21
N ILE A 38 -3.02 16.71 7.55
CA ILE A 38 -2.69 16.18 6.23
C ILE A 38 -2.81 17.28 5.18
N ALA A 39 -3.93 18.01 5.16
CA ALA A 39 -4.22 19.04 4.18
C ALA A 39 -3.17 20.17 4.19
N ASP A 40 -2.75 20.61 5.37
CA ASP A 40 -1.74 21.65 5.55
C ASP A 40 -0.37 21.29 4.93
N ARG A 41 -0.09 20.00 4.74
CA ARG A 41 1.20 19.48 4.25
C ARG A 41 1.12 18.87 2.87
N ASN A 42 -0.08 18.59 2.37
CA ASN A 42 -0.29 17.90 1.10
C ASN A 42 -0.06 18.83 -0.11
N LEU A 43 1.20 19.04 -0.45
CA LEU A 43 1.61 19.82 -1.63
C LEU A 43 1.82 18.94 -2.88
N GLY A 44 1.56 17.62 -2.78
CA GLY A 44 1.71 16.65 -3.87
C GLY A 44 2.69 15.52 -3.56
N GLN A 45 3.30 15.51 -2.37
CA GLN A 45 4.15 14.41 -1.93
C GLN A 45 3.29 13.23 -1.50
N ASP A 46 3.90 12.05 -1.53
CA ASP A 46 3.28 10.81 -1.10
C ASP A 46 3.10 10.73 0.42
N ILE A 47 2.19 9.87 0.87
CA ILE A 47 1.86 9.68 2.28
C ILE A 47 3.09 9.45 3.18
N PRO A 48 4.11 8.62 2.83
CA PRO A 48 5.32 8.49 3.63
C PRO A 48 5.98 9.82 3.96
N VAL A 49 6.09 10.71 2.99
CA VAL A 49 6.72 12.03 3.17
C VAL A 49 5.92 12.90 4.13
N LEU A 50 4.59 12.86 4.06
CA LEU A 50 3.69 13.57 4.98
C LEU A 50 3.85 13.09 6.42
N MET A 51 4.31 11.84 6.62
CA MET A 51 4.55 11.23 7.93
C MET A 51 5.99 11.40 8.46
N SER A 52 6.90 11.98 7.68
CA SER A 52 8.34 12.05 7.98
C SER A 52 8.70 12.72 9.31
N TYR A 53 7.82 13.56 9.86
CA TYR A 53 8.01 14.21 11.16
C TYR A 53 7.53 13.38 12.36
N MET A 54 6.84 12.25 12.10
CA MET A 54 6.40 11.37 13.19
C MET A 54 7.59 10.68 13.86
N PRO A 55 7.54 10.45 15.17
CA PRO A 55 8.60 9.75 15.87
C PRO A 55 8.89 8.36 15.26
N ASN A 56 10.17 8.04 15.08
CA ASN A 56 10.67 6.76 14.56
C ASN A 56 10.30 6.47 13.09
N VAL A 57 9.88 7.46 12.33
CA VAL A 57 9.62 7.34 10.89
C VAL A 57 10.80 7.90 10.11
N VAL A 58 11.29 7.13 9.15
CA VAL A 58 12.29 7.55 8.16
C VAL A 58 11.70 7.27 6.79
N THR A 59 11.78 8.23 5.89
CA THR A 59 11.23 8.13 4.53
C THR A 59 12.35 8.18 3.51
N THR A 60 12.15 7.50 2.39
CA THR A 60 13.03 7.52 1.22
C THR A 60 12.25 7.97 0.00
N THR A 61 12.95 8.50 -1.00
CA THR A 61 12.36 8.93 -2.26
C THR A 61 13.37 8.74 -3.38
N ASP A 62 13.01 7.96 -4.39
CA ASP A 62 13.92 7.61 -5.47
C ASP A 62 14.16 8.81 -6.41
N ALA A 63 13.10 9.56 -6.71
CA ALA A 63 13.20 10.81 -7.47
C ALA A 63 13.78 12.00 -6.69
N GLY A 64 14.01 11.84 -5.37
CA GLY A 64 14.64 12.84 -4.49
C GLY A 64 13.76 14.03 -4.08
N ASN A 65 12.49 14.08 -4.48
CA ASN A 65 11.59 15.20 -4.20
C ASN A 65 10.24 14.80 -3.54
N GLY A 66 10.05 13.52 -3.22
CA GLY A 66 8.86 13.02 -2.54
C GLY A 66 7.67 12.71 -3.43
N VAL A 67 7.84 12.70 -4.74
CA VAL A 67 6.84 12.33 -5.75
C VAL A 67 7.35 11.11 -6.52
N GLY A 68 6.48 10.14 -6.78
CA GLY A 68 6.83 8.91 -7.46
C GLY A 68 7.11 7.77 -6.48
N TYR A 69 8.23 7.06 -6.63
CA TYR A 69 8.60 5.99 -5.71
C TYR A 69 9.10 6.54 -4.38
N THR A 70 8.38 6.21 -3.33
CA THR A 70 8.70 6.59 -1.95
C THR A 70 8.60 5.38 -1.03
N GLY A 71 9.39 5.37 0.02
CA GLY A 71 9.42 4.31 1.00
C GLY A 71 9.28 4.83 2.43
N ILE A 72 8.91 3.92 3.34
CA ILE A 72 8.79 4.20 4.77
C ILE A 72 9.53 3.14 5.58
N ARG A 73 10.27 3.57 6.58
CA ARG A 73 10.86 2.72 7.62
C ARG A 73 10.36 3.17 8.98
N VAL A 74 9.95 2.24 9.82
CA VAL A 74 9.49 2.54 11.18
C VAL A 74 10.30 1.72 12.18
N ARG A 75 10.91 2.38 13.15
CA ARG A 75 11.82 1.75 14.13
C ARG A 75 12.94 0.95 13.46
N GLY A 76 13.42 1.37 12.29
CA GLY A 76 14.47 0.69 11.52
C GLY A 76 13.99 -0.51 10.68
N SER A 77 12.75 -0.94 10.83
CA SER A 77 12.17 -1.99 9.98
C SER A 77 11.89 -1.45 8.58
N ASP A 78 12.15 -2.25 7.56
CA ASP A 78 11.90 -1.91 6.16
C ASP A 78 10.40 -1.87 5.80
N ALA A 79 10.10 -1.39 4.59
CA ALA A 79 8.74 -1.20 4.11
C ALA A 79 7.92 -2.50 4.07
N THR A 80 8.55 -3.65 3.83
CA THR A 80 7.86 -4.96 3.79
C THR A 80 7.36 -5.39 5.17
N ARG A 81 7.84 -4.76 6.25
CA ARG A 81 7.47 -5.00 7.65
C ARG A 81 6.54 -3.93 8.21
N VAL A 82 6.01 -3.07 7.36
CA VAL A 82 4.98 -2.09 7.68
C VAL A 82 3.68 -2.52 7.01
N ASN A 83 2.69 -2.88 7.82
CA ASN A 83 1.37 -3.26 7.32
C ASN A 83 0.54 -2.00 7.04
N VAL A 84 -0.16 -1.96 5.91
CA VAL A 84 -1.02 -0.84 5.52
C VAL A 84 -2.42 -1.35 5.24
N THR A 85 -3.41 -0.67 5.82
CA THR A 85 -4.82 -0.91 5.53
C THR A 85 -5.52 0.38 5.10
N ILE A 86 -6.46 0.27 4.17
CA ILE A 86 -7.36 1.36 3.78
C ILE A 86 -8.79 0.92 4.13
N ASN A 87 -9.42 1.62 5.07
CA ASN A 87 -10.72 1.24 5.62
C ASN A 87 -10.74 -0.21 6.19
N GLY A 88 -9.65 -0.63 6.85
CA GLY A 88 -9.49 -1.98 7.37
C GLY A 88 -9.19 -3.06 6.33
N VAL A 89 -9.26 -2.76 5.04
CA VAL A 89 -8.90 -3.66 3.93
C VAL A 89 -7.38 -3.66 3.76
N PRO A 90 -6.70 -4.82 3.68
CA PRO A 90 -5.26 -4.91 3.42
C PRO A 90 -4.89 -4.23 2.08
N TYR A 91 -3.79 -3.48 2.09
CA TYR A 91 -3.32 -2.75 0.92
C TYR A 91 -1.92 -3.19 0.45
N ASN A 92 -1.09 -3.75 1.32
CA ASN A 92 0.20 -4.29 0.90
C ASN A 92 0.03 -5.27 -0.26
N ASP A 93 0.96 -5.20 -1.21
CA ASP A 93 1.06 -6.22 -2.26
C ASP A 93 1.22 -7.62 -1.65
N SER A 94 0.51 -8.60 -2.20
CA SER A 94 0.40 -9.92 -1.58
C SER A 94 1.68 -10.74 -1.69
N GLU A 95 2.49 -10.52 -2.71
CA GLU A 95 3.71 -11.28 -2.97
C GLU A 95 4.95 -10.58 -2.40
N SER A 96 5.19 -9.31 -2.75
CA SER A 96 6.34 -8.54 -2.25
C SER A 96 6.18 -8.10 -0.80
N GLN A 97 4.93 -8.06 -0.29
CA GLN A 97 4.53 -7.56 1.02
C GLN A 97 4.87 -6.07 1.25
N GLY A 98 5.31 -5.39 0.21
CA GLY A 98 5.56 -3.96 0.19
C GLY A 98 4.32 -3.11 -0.07
N THR A 99 4.49 -1.80 -0.03
CA THR A 99 3.48 -0.82 -0.40
C THR A 99 4.05 0.12 -1.43
N PHE A 100 3.46 0.13 -2.62
CA PHE A 100 3.86 1.02 -3.72
C PHE A 100 3.01 2.30 -3.65
N TRP A 101 3.54 3.31 -2.96
CA TRP A 101 2.83 4.57 -2.71
C TRP A 101 2.58 5.38 -3.98
N VAL A 102 3.39 5.20 -5.00
CA VAL A 102 3.24 5.80 -6.32
C VAL A 102 1.87 5.50 -6.94
N ASN A 103 1.28 4.33 -6.64
CA ASN A 103 -0.06 3.95 -7.09
C ASN A 103 -1.20 4.73 -6.38
N LEU A 104 -0.88 5.42 -5.28
CA LEU A 104 -1.79 6.26 -4.50
C LEU A 104 -1.54 7.76 -4.72
N GLY A 105 -1.26 8.18 -5.96
CA GLY A 105 -1.00 9.58 -6.28
C GLY A 105 -2.09 10.52 -5.75
N ASP A 106 -1.71 11.52 -4.94
CA ASP A 106 -2.61 12.45 -4.24
C ASP A 106 -3.72 11.78 -3.40
N PHE A 107 -3.53 10.53 -2.97
CA PHE A 107 -4.55 9.85 -2.16
C PHE A 107 -4.78 10.56 -0.82
N ALA A 108 -3.76 11.25 -0.30
CA ALA A 108 -3.83 12.08 0.90
C ALA A 108 -4.98 13.10 0.86
N SER A 109 -5.37 13.59 -0.32
CA SER A 109 -6.53 14.48 -0.50
C SER A 109 -7.90 13.80 -0.27
N SER A 110 -7.93 12.46 -0.13
CA SER A 110 -9.13 11.67 0.18
C SER A 110 -9.01 10.91 1.51
N VAL A 111 -8.07 11.32 2.37
CA VAL A 111 -7.84 10.71 3.69
C VAL A 111 -8.48 11.58 4.77
N GLU A 112 -9.40 11.00 5.53
CA GLU A 112 -10.01 11.66 6.70
C GLU A 112 -9.02 11.70 7.87
N ASN A 113 -8.33 10.58 8.08
CA ASN A 113 -7.27 10.50 9.08
C ASN A 113 -6.45 9.21 8.87
N LEU A 114 -5.28 9.16 9.49
CA LEU A 114 -4.48 7.95 9.57
C LEU A 114 -3.95 7.72 10.98
N GLN A 115 -3.73 6.45 11.31
CA GLN A 115 -3.12 6.06 12.57
C GLN A 115 -1.92 5.16 12.30
N LEU A 116 -0.76 5.55 12.81
CA LEU A 116 0.47 4.75 12.81
C LEU A 116 0.62 4.04 14.15
N GLN A 117 0.41 2.74 14.19
CA GLN A 117 0.68 1.85 15.34
C GLN A 117 2.11 1.31 15.21
N ARG A 118 2.93 1.45 16.25
CA ARG A 118 4.35 1.04 16.22
C ARG A 118 4.56 -0.32 16.84
N GLY A 119 5.33 -1.18 16.16
CA GLY A 119 5.57 -2.57 16.55
C GLY A 119 4.55 -3.52 15.91
N VAL A 120 4.27 -4.65 16.56
CA VAL A 120 3.42 -5.71 16.01
C VAL A 120 1.98 -5.26 15.72
N GLY A 121 1.47 -4.25 16.41
CA GLY A 121 0.10 -3.77 16.26
C GLY A 121 -0.96 -4.77 16.74
N THR A 122 -2.23 -4.52 16.39
CA THR A 122 -3.37 -5.40 16.71
C THR A 122 -3.65 -6.38 15.59
N SER A 123 -4.37 -7.46 15.90
CA SER A 123 -4.79 -8.46 14.90
C SER A 123 -5.84 -7.94 13.92
N THR A 124 -6.48 -6.80 14.20
CA THR A 124 -7.39 -6.11 13.27
C THR A 124 -6.70 -5.67 11.97
N ASN A 125 -5.38 -5.58 11.98
CA ASN A 125 -4.58 -5.22 10.80
C ASN A 125 -4.32 -6.40 9.84
N GLY A 126 -4.79 -7.61 10.15
CA GLY A 126 -4.62 -8.80 9.32
C GLY A 126 -3.24 -9.44 9.45
N ALA A 127 -2.39 -9.32 8.42
CA ALA A 127 -1.05 -9.90 8.41
C ALA A 127 -0.15 -9.34 9.53
N GLY A 128 0.80 -10.15 9.99
CA GLY A 128 1.75 -9.73 11.02
C GLY A 128 2.65 -8.59 10.56
N ALA A 129 2.59 -7.47 11.24
CA ALA A 129 3.55 -6.38 11.10
C ALA A 129 4.58 -6.46 12.21
N PHE A 130 5.83 -6.15 11.88
CA PHE A 130 6.92 -6.15 12.86
C PHE A 130 7.37 -4.72 13.19
N GLY A 131 7.36 -3.84 12.20
CA GLY A 131 7.76 -2.43 12.34
C GLY A 131 6.61 -1.55 12.77
N ALA A 132 5.53 -1.59 12.02
CA ALA A 132 4.34 -0.78 12.28
C ALA A 132 3.12 -1.30 11.52
N SER A 133 1.93 -0.80 11.90
CA SER A 133 0.72 -0.87 11.10
C SER A 133 0.20 0.54 10.85
N LEU A 134 -0.10 0.86 9.61
CA LEU A 134 -0.67 2.13 9.17
C LEU A 134 -2.13 1.91 8.75
N ASN A 135 -3.04 2.51 9.49
CA ASN A 135 -4.47 2.46 9.20
C ASN A 135 -4.91 3.79 8.60
N ILE A 136 -5.32 3.76 7.35
CA ILE A 136 -5.80 4.91 6.59
C ILE A 136 -7.32 4.82 6.49
N LEU A 137 -8.01 5.89 6.83
CA LEU A 137 -9.45 6.03 6.61
C LEU A 137 -9.71 7.05 5.53
N THR A 138 -10.57 6.69 4.60
CA THR A 138 -11.02 7.58 3.54
C THR A 138 -12.06 8.57 4.05
N ASP A 139 -12.32 9.60 3.27
CA ASP A 139 -13.25 10.68 3.60
C ASP A 139 -14.52 10.18 4.30
N ALA A 140 -14.87 10.82 5.40
CA ALA A 140 -16.21 10.75 5.98
C ALA A 140 -17.24 11.39 5.03
N TYR A 141 -18.52 11.04 5.18
CA TYR A 141 -19.58 11.80 4.51
C TYR A 141 -19.62 13.24 5.08
N LYS A 142 -20.01 14.18 4.26
CA LYS A 142 -20.14 15.58 4.66
C LYS A 142 -21.63 15.94 4.70
N GLU A 143 -22.04 16.72 5.71
CA GLU A 143 -23.43 17.17 5.85
C GLU A 143 -23.79 18.22 4.79
N GLU A 144 -22.85 19.14 4.47
CA GLU A 144 -23.04 20.21 3.53
C GLU A 144 -22.33 19.95 2.19
N ALA A 145 -22.92 20.48 1.11
CA ALA A 145 -22.29 20.44 -0.20
C ALA A 145 -21.04 21.33 -0.23
N GLN A 146 -19.95 20.79 -0.76
CA GLN A 146 -18.68 21.52 -0.86
C GLN A 146 -17.92 21.16 -2.13
N GLY A 147 -17.07 22.07 -2.57
CA GLY A 147 -16.16 21.88 -3.69
C GLY A 147 -14.81 22.50 -3.39
N GLU A 148 -13.75 21.85 -3.84
CA GLU A 148 -12.39 22.29 -3.65
C GLU A 148 -11.62 22.20 -4.97
N ILE A 149 -10.78 23.20 -5.24
CA ILE A 149 -9.76 23.16 -6.28
C ILE A 149 -8.43 23.50 -5.62
N ALA A 150 -7.55 22.51 -5.52
CA ALA A 150 -6.22 22.66 -4.95
C ALA A 150 -5.15 22.57 -6.05
N ASN A 151 -4.24 23.55 -6.05
CA ASN A 151 -3.12 23.58 -6.98
C ASN A 151 -1.83 23.85 -6.22
N SER A 152 -0.77 23.12 -6.53
CA SER A 152 0.56 23.33 -5.97
C SER A 152 1.60 23.43 -7.08
N ILE A 153 2.61 24.26 -6.86
CA ILE A 153 3.79 24.41 -7.72
C ILE A 153 5.02 24.28 -6.84
N GLY A 154 5.97 23.46 -7.22
CA GLY A 154 7.18 23.21 -6.48
C GLY A 154 8.44 23.16 -7.36
N SER A 155 9.58 22.88 -6.72
CA SER A 155 10.85 22.65 -7.41
C SER A 155 10.76 21.47 -8.37
N TYR A 156 11.68 21.39 -9.32
CA TYR A 156 11.78 20.31 -10.32
C TYR A 156 10.49 20.20 -11.18
N ASN A 157 9.91 21.35 -11.57
CA ASN A 157 8.68 21.42 -12.34
C ASN A 157 7.54 20.57 -11.75
N THR A 158 7.48 20.51 -10.41
CA THR A 158 6.42 19.78 -9.72
C THR A 158 5.13 20.58 -9.75
N PHE A 159 4.08 19.98 -10.28
CA PHE A 159 2.72 20.53 -10.34
C PHE A 159 1.73 19.51 -9.82
N LYS A 160 0.84 19.96 -8.94
CA LYS A 160 -0.34 19.20 -8.51
C LYS A 160 -1.59 19.97 -8.87
N HIS A 161 -2.58 19.27 -9.43
CA HIS A 161 -3.91 19.79 -9.71
C HIS A 161 -4.93 18.81 -9.16
N THR A 162 -5.79 19.26 -8.27
CA THR A 162 -6.85 18.46 -7.64
C THR A 162 -8.16 19.17 -7.70
N VAL A 163 -9.21 18.45 -8.09
CA VAL A 163 -10.60 18.88 -7.97
C VAL A 163 -11.32 17.85 -7.12
N LYS A 164 -11.99 18.33 -6.07
CA LYS A 164 -12.79 17.51 -5.16
C LYS A 164 -14.16 18.14 -4.95
N PHE A 165 -15.19 17.32 -4.81
CA PHE A 165 -16.54 17.75 -4.50
C PHE A 165 -17.25 16.78 -3.59
N SER A 166 -18.21 17.27 -2.81
CA SER A 166 -19.19 16.49 -2.08
C SER A 166 -20.58 17.10 -2.26
N THR A 167 -21.60 16.27 -2.38
CA THR A 167 -23.00 16.72 -2.48
C THR A 167 -23.56 17.19 -1.14
N GLY A 168 -22.88 16.88 -0.03
CA GLY A 168 -23.52 16.88 1.29
C GLY A 168 -24.53 15.75 1.42
N LEU A 169 -25.26 15.71 2.52
CA LEU A 169 -26.36 14.77 2.72
C LEU A 169 -27.59 15.20 1.92
N MET A 170 -28.02 14.35 1.01
CA MET A 170 -29.25 14.48 0.25
C MET A 170 -30.35 13.65 0.92
N ASN A 171 -31.50 14.26 1.18
CA ASN A 171 -32.63 13.64 1.91
C ASN A 171 -32.19 13.00 3.24
N ASP A 172 -31.23 13.61 3.92
CA ASP A 172 -30.65 13.19 5.21
C ASP A 172 -29.98 11.81 5.22
N HIS A 173 -29.83 11.14 4.06
CA HIS A 173 -29.34 9.76 3.99
C HIS A 173 -28.20 9.55 2.99
N PHE A 174 -28.15 10.27 1.88
CA PHE A 174 -27.21 9.95 0.80
C PHE A 174 -26.17 11.04 0.62
N SER A 175 -24.92 10.67 0.47
CA SER A 175 -23.84 11.57 0.10
C SER A 175 -22.97 10.97 -1.00
N PHE A 176 -22.51 11.83 -1.92
CA PHE A 176 -21.52 11.46 -2.95
C PHE A 176 -20.31 12.38 -2.87
N THR A 177 -19.13 11.77 -2.87
CA THR A 177 -17.84 12.47 -2.91
C THR A 177 -17.06 12.01 -4.12
N GLY A 178 -16.43 12.95 -4.82
CA GLY A 178 -15.56 12.64 -5.95
C GLY A 178 -14.31 13.52 -5.95
N ARG A 179 -13.18 12.94 -6.37
CA ARG A 179 -11.90 13.61 -6.57
C ARG A 179 -11.24 13.11 -7.86
N ALA A 180 -10.63 14.05 -8.58
CA ALA A 180 -9.69 13.75 -9.66
C ALA A 180 -8.43 14.59 -9.46
N SER A 181 -7.27 13.97 -9.64
CA SER A 181 -5.97 14.61 -9.43
C SER A 181 -4.99 14.26 -10.52
N LYS A 182 -4.07 15.20 -10.76
CA LYS A 182 -2.89 15.00 -11.60
C LYS A 182 -1.67 15.61 -10.91
N ILE A 183 -0.59 14.82 -10.84
CA ILE A 183 0.71 15.27 -10.37
C ILE A 183 1.73 15.03 -11.49
N ARG A 184 2.62 16.00 -11.70
CA ARG A 184 3.78 15.88 -12.59
C ARG A 184 5.00 16.44 -11.90
N SER A 185 6.16 15.80 -12.12
CA SER A 185 7.44 16.29 -11.63
C SER A 185 8.56 15.79 -12.53
N ASP A 186 9.65 16.56 -12.65
CA ASP A 186 10.86 16.08 -13.32
C ASP A 186 11.80 15.32 -12.37
N GLY A 187 11.56 15.41 -11.03
CA GLY A 187 12.43 14.83 -10.01
C GLY A 187 13.70 15.65 -9.75
N TYR A 188 14.36 15.40 -8.62
CA TYR A 188 15.69 15.93 -8.31
C TYR A 188 16.80 15.11 -8.98
N ILE A 189 16.62 13.80 -9.03
CA ILE A 189 17.52 12.86 -9.70
C ILE A 189 17.31 12.99 -11.21
N ASP A 190 18.39 12.87 -12.00
CA ASP A 190 18.34 13.02 -13.45
C ASP A 190 17.36 12.05 -14.08
N ARG A 191 16.51 12.56 -14.98
CA ARG A 191 15.46 11.80 -15.69
C ARG A 191 14.37 11.19 -14.81
N ALA A 192 14.38 11.37 -13.49
CA ALA A 192 13.42 10.78 -12.54
C ALA A 192 12.02 11.43 -12.62
N SER A 193 11.49 11.55 -13.83
CA SER A 193 10.17 12.16 -14.06
C SER A 193 9.02 11.28 -13.60
N SER A 194 7.95 11.92 -13.13
CA SER A 194 6.69 11.26 -12.73
C SER A 194 5.49 11.95 -13.38
N ASP A 195 4.55 11.19 -13.93
CA ASP A 195 3.23 11.63 -14.40
C ASP A 195 2.17 10.72 -13.76
N LEU A 196 1.50 11.23 -12.70
CA LEU A 196 0.56 10.48 -11.90
C LEU A 196 -0.85 11.04 -12.12
N LYS A 197 -1.82 10.16 -12.35
CA LYS A 197 -3.24 10.49 -12.45
C LYS A 197 -4.00 9.63 -11.48
N SER A 198 -4.93 10.20 -10.74
CA SER A 198 -5.74 9.46 -9.79
C SER A 198 -7.16 9.95 -9.68
N TYR A 199 -8.02 9.08 -9.21
CA TYR A 199 -9.42 9.38 -8.93
C TYR A 199 -9.85 8.74 -7.61
N PHE A 200 -10.92 9.29 -7.05
CA PHE A 200 -11.64 8.75 -5.88
C PHE A 200 -13.12 9.05 -6.06
N LEU A 201 -13.98 8.05 -5.91
CA LEU A 201 -15.44 8.21 -5.93
C LEU A 201 -16.02 7.40 -4.78
N GLN A 202 -16.90 8.00 -4.00
CA GLN A 202 -17.58 7.40 -2.87
C GLN A 202 -19.05 7.76 -2.86
N GLY A 203 -19.92 6.78 -2.72
CA GLY A 203 -21.32 6.94 -2.36
C GLY A 203 -21.54 6.41 -0.95
N SER A 204 -22.22 7.18 -0.10
CA SER A 204 -22.55 6.80 1.27
C SER A 204 -24.07 6.81 1.48
N PHE A 205 -24.56 5.81 2.18
CA PHE A 205 -25.89 5.78 2.77
C PHE A 205 -25.74 5.78 4.29
N VAL A 206 -26.44 6.69 4.95
CA VAL A 206 -26.40 6.91 6.40
C VAL A 206 -27.81 6.87 6.94
N ASP A 207 -28.02 6.14 8.02
CA ASP A 207 -29.23 6.14 8.83
C ASP A 207 -28.80 6.08 10.30
N ASP A 208 -29.71 6.22 11.24
CA ASP A 208 -29.43 6.30 12.71
C ASP A 208 -28.43 5.21 13.19
N ASN A 209 -28.54 4.02 12.63
CA ASN A 209 -27.75 2.85 13.05
C ASN A 209 -26.99 2.15 11.92
N THR A 210 -27.03 2.69 10.71
CA THR A 210 -26.46 2.02 9.52
C THR A 210 -25.64 2.97 8.70
N LEU A 211 -24.40 2.59 8.40
CA LEU A 211 -23.54 3.25 7.42
C LEU A 211 -23.12 2.26 6.35
N ILE A 212 -23.44 2.57 5.10
CA ILE A 212 -22.93 1.83 3.93
C ILE A 212 -22.12 2.78 3.08
N LYS A 213 -20.87 2.41 2.76
CA LYS A 213 -20.02 3.13 1.83
C LYS A 213 -19.68 2.21 0.65
N ALA A 214 -19.97 2.66 -0.56
CA ALA A 214 -19.47 2.04 -1.78
C ALA A 214 -18.46 3.00 -2.41
N LEU A 215 -17.22 2.56 -2.57
CA LEU A 215 -16.16 3.43 -3.08
C LEU A 215 -15.28 2.73 -4.11
N THR A 216 -14.74 3.54 -5.01
CA THR A 216 -13.69 3.15 -5.94
C THR A 216 -12.65 4.25 -6.01
N PHE A 217 -11.40 3.83 -6.01
CA PHE A 217 -10.27 4.73 -6.18
C PHE A 217 -9.17 4.02 -6.94
N GLY A 218 -8.29 4.81 -7.52
CA GLY A 218 -7.18 4.26 -8.27
C GLY A 218 -6.46 5.32 -9.06
N GLY A 219 -5.56 4.88 -9.91
CA GLY A 219 -4.78 5.77 -10.73
C GLY A 219 -3.92 5.03 -11.75
N SER A 220 -3.19 5.82 -12.49
CA SER A 220 -2.12 5.38 -13.37
C SER A 220 -0.89 6.20 -13.11
N GLU A 221 0.23 5.54 -13.12
CA GLU A 221 1.54 6.15 -13.08
C GLU A 221 2.30 5.91 -14.39
N ARG A 222 3.17 6.84 -14.71
CA ARG A 222 4.33 6.66 -15.55
C ARG A 222 5.50 7.37 -14.90
N THR A 223 6.49 6.60 -14.47
CA THR A 223 7.69 7.11 -13.83
C THR A 223 8.92 6.63 -14.58
N TYR A 224 9.91 7.50 -14.75
CA TYR A 224 11.22 7.06 -15.20
C TYR A 224 11.94 6.38 -14.03
N GLN A 225 12.59 5.26 -14.28
CA GLN A 225 13.24 4.47 -13.24
C GLN A 225 14.39 5.25 -12.59
N ALA A 226 14.39 5.28 -11.25
CA ALA A 226 15.42 5.97 -10.45
C ALA A 226 15.81 5.20 -9.19
N TRP A 227 15.51 3.90 -9.14
CA TRP A 227 15.69 3.05 -7.95
C TRP A 227 17.05 2.35 -7.84
N TYR A 228 17.91 2.44 -8.86
CA TYR A 228 19.20 1.73 -8.90
C TYR A 228 20.23 2.22 -7.87
N GLY A 229 20.12 3.49 -7.42
CA GLY A 229 21.10 4.10 -6.55
C GLY A 229 22.43 4.40 -7.24
N ILE A 230 23.38 4.95 -6.48
CA ILE A 230 24.74 5.30 -6.91
C ILE A 230 25.74 4.95 -5.81
N ASP A 231 27.01 4.77 -6.19
CA ASP A 231 28.08 4.56 -5.25
C ASP A 231 28.56 5.88 -4.58
N ALA A 232 29.46 5.76 -3.59
CA ALA A 232 29.94 6.91 -2.83
C ALA A 232 30.76 7.92 -3.66
N GLU A 233 31.53 7.46 -4.65
CA GLU A 233 32.32 8.31 -5.53
C GLU A 233 31.42 9.13 -6.45
N THR A 234 30.42 8.50 -7.04
CA THR A 234 29.41 9.16 -7.86
C THR A 234 28.61 10.16 -7.03
N LEU A 235 28.24 9.81 -5.81
CA LEU A 235 27.53 10.72 -4.90
C LEU A 235 28.30 12.01 -4.61
N GLU A 236 29.64 11.93 -4.51
CA GLU A 236 30.48 13.10 -4.27
C GLU A 236 30.64 13.97 -5.53
N ASN A 237 30.74 13.37 -6.72
CA ASN A 237 31.05 14.05 -7.97
C ASN A 237 29.83 14.46 -8.79
N ASP A 238 28.78 13.64 -8.78
CA ASP A 238 27.53 13.86 -9.53
C ASP A 238 26.35 13.23 -8.79
N ARG A 239 25.90 13.90 -7.76
CA ARG A 239 24.87 13.38 -6.85
C ARG A 239 23.46 13.23 -7.45
N THR A 240 23.22 13.78 -8.64
CA THR A 240 21.96 13.63 -9.37
C THR A 240 22.00 12.53 -10.42
N PHE A 241 23.18 11.93 -10.61
CA PHE A 241 23.35 10.89 -11.63
C PHE A 241 22.36 9.74 -11.45
N ASN A 242 21.75 9.33 -12.56
CA ASN A 242 20.88 8.18 -12.65
C ASN A 242 21.42 7.20 -13.70
N PRO A 243 21.81 5.99 -13.34
CA PRO A 243 22.33 5.00 -14.28
C PRO A 243 21.24 4.35 -15.15
N ALA A 244 19.96 4.53 -14.83
CA ALA A 244 18.86 3.89 -15.55
C ALA A 244 18.89 4.22 -17.05
N GLY A 245 18.74 3.17 -17.87
CA GLY A 245 18.70 3.27 -19.32
C GLY A 245 20.01 3.68 -20.00
N ILE A 246 21.15 3.61 -19.30
CA ILE A 246 22.47 3.93 -19.89
C ILE A 246 22.85 2.91 -20.96
N TYR A 247 23.36 3.40 -22.07
CA TYR A 247 23.93 2.56 -23.13
C TYR A 247 24.98 3.34 -23.94
N THR A 248 25.76 2.62 -24.80
CA THR A 248 26.76 3.21 -25.68
C THR A 248 26.26 3.17 -27.12
N ASP A 249 26.20 4.33 -27.80
CA ASP A 249 25.81 4.39 -29.21
C ASP A 249 26.91 3.90 -30.14
N GLU A 250 26.60 3.78 -31.43
CA GLU A 250 27.56 3.29 -32.48
C GLU A 250 28.81 4.15 -32.60
N ASP A 251 28.77 5.41 -32.19
CA ASP A 251 29.89 6.34 -32.21
C ASP A 251 30.71 6.29 -30.89
N GLY A 252 30.35 5.44 -29.94
CA GLY A 252 30.99 5.29 -28.64
C GLY A 252 30.60 6.35 -27.62
N ASN A 253 29.47 7.07 -27.81
CA ASN A 253 28.98 8.05 -26.88
C ASN A 253 27.98 7.42 -25.89
N THR A 254 28.08 7.82 -24.62
CA THR A 254 27.09 7.46 -23.59
C THR A 254 25.73 8.12 -23.89
N LYS A 255 24.69 7.34 -23.88
CA LYS A 255 23.28 7.72 -24.07
C LYS A 255 22.42 7.15 -22.98
N PHE A 256 21.17 7.60 -22.95
CA PHE A 256 20.17 7.11 -22.02
C PHE A 256 18.87 6.85 -22.77
N TYR A 257 18.28 5.71 -22.52
CA TYR A 257 17.03 5.31 -23.15
C TYR A 257 15.84 6.06 -22.53
N ASP A 258 15.10 6.80 -23.34
CA ASP A 258 13.97 7.62 -22.85
C ASP A 258 12.77 6.78 -22.38
N GLY A 259 12.69 5.53 -22.82
CA GLY A 259 11.63 4.60 -22.47
C GLY A 259 11.87 3.80 -21.18
N GLN A 260 12.98 4.01 -20.46
CA GLN A 260 13.28 3.35 -19.19
C GLN A 260 12.29 3.73 -18.11
N THR A 261 11.05 3.26 -18.24
CA THR A 261 9.92 3.72 -17.41
C THR A 261 9.14 2.57 -16.78
N ASP A 262 8.56 2.84 -15.64
CA ASP A 262 7.50 2.04 -15.06
C ASP A 262 6.13 2.64 -15.41
N ASN A 263 5.21 1.78 -15.78
CA ASN A 263 3.86 2.13 -16.20
C ASN A 263 2.88 1.19 -15.51
N TYR A 264 2.21 1.65 -14.47
CA TYR A 264 1.29 0.81 -13.73
C TYR A 264 -0.06 1.50 -13.54
N LYS A 265 -1.10 0.70 -13.48
CA LYS A 265 -2.46 1.13 -13.20
C LYS A 265 -3.09 0.21 -12.18
N GLN A 266 -3.71 0.80 -11.15
CA GLN A 266 -4.40 0.05 -10.13
C GLN A 266 -5.78 0.67 -9.85
N ASP A 267 -6.81 -0.16 -9.81
CA ASP A 267 -8.19 0.22 -9.51
C ASP A 267 -8.68 -0.60 -8.30
N HIS A 268 -9.23 0.07 -7.30
CA HIS A 268 -9.76 -0.51 -6.07
C HIS A 268 -11.25 -0.29 -5.97
N TYR A 269 -11.96 -1.29 -5.48
CA TYR A 269 -13.39 -1.26 -5.20
C TYR A 269 -13.62 -1.78 -3.80
N GLN A 270 -14.38 -1.04 -2.98
CA GLN A 270 -14.73 -1.44 -1.63
C GLN A 270 -16.22 -1.21 -1.39
N LEU A 271 -16.86 -2.17 -0.71
CA LEU A 271 -18.19 -2.03 -0.16
C LEU A 271 -18.11 -2.27 1.36
N LEU A 272 -18.37 -1.22 2.13
CA LEU A 272 -18.29 -1.23 3.59
C LEU A 272 -19.69 -1.16 4.14
N TRP A 273 -19.99 -2.01 5.12
CA TRP A 273 -21.24 -1.99 5.89
C TRP A 273 -20.92 -1.97 7.38
N ASN A 274 -21.39 -0.94 8.05
CA ASN A 274 -21.28 -0.77 9.49
C ASN A 274 -22.68 -0.68 10.07
N GLN A 275 -22.95 -1.46 11.11
CA GLN A 275 -24.24 -1.55 11.75
C GLN A 275 -24.08 -1.47 13.26
N ASP A 276 -24.75 -0.50 13.89
CA ASP A 276 -25.00 -0.49 15.32
C ASP A 276 -26.33 -1.21 15.60
N PHE A 277 -26.30 -2.24 16.43
CA PHE A 277 -27.52 -2.96 16.83
C PHE A 277 -28.12 -2.39 18.13
N GLY A 278 -27.55 -1.31 18.67
CA GLY A 278 -27.83 -0.84 19.99
C GLY A 278 -27.34 -1.81 21.08
N SER A 279 -27.59 -1.51 22.35
CA SER A 279 -27.24 -2.41 23.46
C SER A 279 -25.78 -2.89 23.42
N ASN A 280 -24.85 -2.02 23.03
CA ASN A 280 -23.39 -2.26 23.02
C ASN A 280 -22.85 -3.17 21.92
N TRP A 281 -23.62 -3.53 20.91
CA TRP A 281 -23.18 -4.38 19.81
C TRP A 281 -23.07 -3.63 18.50
N SER A 282 -21.97 -3.81 17.82
CA SER A 282 -21.79 -3.33 16.44
C SER A 282 -21.12 -4.38 15.56
N THR A 283 -21.25 -4.22 14.24
CA THR A 283 -20.56 -5.06 13.25
C THR A 283 -20.03 -4.24 12.10
N ASN A 284 -18.93 -4.69 11.55
CA ASN A 284 -18.32 -4.15 10.35
C ASN A 284 -18.09 -5.28 9.35
N LEU A 285 -18.40 -5.03 8.08
CA LEU A 285 -18.12 -5.93 6.97
C LEU A 285 -17.57 -5.10 5.82
N ALA A 286 -16.45 -5.52 5.26
CA ALA A 286 -15.87 -4.98 4.05
C ALA A 286 -15.74 -6.07 2.99
N LEU A 287 -16.24 -5.82 1.80
CA LEU A 287 -15.93 -6.58 0.59
C LEU A 287 -14.99 -5.73 -0.26
N HIS A 288 -13.99 -6.34 -0.85
CA HIS A 288 -13.04 -5.61 -1.69
C HIS A 288 -12.59 -6.39 -2.92
N TYR A 289 -12.21 -5.63 -3.93
CA TYR A 289 -11.57 -6.12 -5.15
C TYR A 289 -10.59 -5.07 -5.65
N THR A 290 -9.38 -5.51 -5.98
CA THR A 290 -8.33 -4.70 -6.59
C THR A 290 -7.88 -5.34 -7.88
N TYR A 291 -7.73 -4.54 -8.93
CA TYR A 291 -7.14 -4.94 -10.20
C TYR A 291 -5.91 -4.08 -10.49
N GLY A 292 -4.76 -4.72 -10.53
CA GLY A 292 -3.49 -4.10 -10.85
C GLY A 292 -2.95 -4.63 -12.18
N ARG A 293 -2.39 -3.74 -13.01
CA ARG A 293 -1.77 -4.12 -14.29
C ARG A 293 -0.79 -3.08 -14.76
N GLY A 294 0.32 -3.53 -15.25
CA GLY A 294 1.34 -2.66 -15.80
C GLY A 294 2.64 -3.37 -16.07
N TYR A 295 3.61 -2.60 -16.49
CA TYR A 295 4.92 -3.10 -16.86
C TYR A 295 5.97 -2.03 -16.61
N TYR A 296 7.19 -2.46 -16.37
CA TYR A 296 8.36 -1.62 -16.55
C TYR A 296 9.10 -2.03 -17.82
N GLU A 297 9.65 -1.03 -18.51
CA GLU A 297 10.33 -1.12 -19.79
C GLU A 297 11.81 -0.85 -19.60
N GLU A 298 12.65 -1.73 -20.13
CA GLU A 298 14.10 -1.66 -19.97
C GLU A 298 14.81 -1.84 -21.30
N TYR A 299 15.84 -1.03 -21.51
CA TYR A 299 16.80 -1.22 -22.58
C TYR A 299 17.97 -2.05 -22.05
N GLU A 300 18.28 -3.13 -22.76
CA GLU A 300 19.39 -4.02 -22.47
C GLU A 300 20.41 -3.92 -23.61
N GLU A 301 21.62 -3.46 -23.27
CA GLU A 301 22.74 -3.40 -24.20
C GLU A 301 23.44 -4.76 -24.29
N ASP A 302 23.67 -5.30 -25.51
CA ASP A 302 24.35 -6.57 -25.77
C ASP A 302 23.76 -7.78 -24.98
N ALA A 303 22.43 -7.81 -24.84
CA ALA A 303 21.71 -8.84 -24.11
C ALA A 303 21.85 -10.22 -24.78
N ASP A 304 22.02 -11.29 -24.01
CA ASP A 304 22.03 -12.66 -24.52
C ASP A 304 20.65 -13.03 -25.06
N LEU A 305 20.56 -13.34 -26.32
CA LEU A 305 19.30 -13.67 -27.00
C LEU A 305 18.63 -14.91 -26.40
N GLN A 306 19.37 -15.86 -25.85
CA GLN A 306 18.80 -17.08 -25.28
C GLN A 306 18.09 -16.81 -23.93
N GLU A 307 18.57 -15.87 -23.13
CA GLU A 307 17.90 -15.45 -21.88
C GLU A 307 16.52 -14.85 -22.17
N PHE A 308 16.37 -14.22 -23.35
CA PHE A 308 15.09 -13.67 -23.82
C PHE A 308 14.30 -14.62 -24.71
N GLY A 309 14.64 -15.92 -24.72
CA GLY A 309 13.93 -16.92 -25.54
C GLY A 309 14.08 -16.70 -27.04
N LEU A 310 15.03 -15.87 -27.47
CA LEU A 310 15.27 -15.53 -28.88
C LEU A 310 16.26 -16.51 -29.52
N PRO A 311 16.02 -16.92 -30.77
CA PRO A 311 16.95 -17.83 -31.46
C PRO A 311 18.24 -17.14 -31.85
N LEU A 312 19.35 -17.87 -31.72
CA LEU A 312 20.62 -17.49 -32.33
C LEU A 312 20.44 -17.41 -33.84
N PHE A 313 21.16 -16.52 -34.52
CA PHE A 313 21.09 -16.43 -35.95
C PHE A 313 22.47 -16.20 -36.57
N MET A 314 22.62 -16.57 -37.88
CA MET A 314 23.85 -16.40 -38.63
C MET A 314 23.79 -15.10 -39.43
N SER A 315 24.79 -14.24 -39.27
CA SER A 315 25.01 -13.07 -40.09
C SER A 315 26.44 -13.12 -40.71
N ASN A 316 26.52 -13.08 -42.01
CA ASN A 316 27.82 -13.14 -42.76
C ASN A 316 28.72 -14.34 -42.41
N GLY A 317 28.13 -15.45 -41.93
CA GLY A 317 28.85 -16.66 -41.52
C GLY A 317 29.35 -16.67 -40.08
N GLU A 318 28.99 -15.66 -39.29
CA GLU A 318 29.19 -15.58 -37.84
C GLU A 318 27.88 -15.79 -37.12
N GLU A 319 27.94 -16.47 -35.98
CA GLU A 319 26.78 -16.64 -35.07
C GLU A 319 26.61 -15.39 -34.23
N ILE A 320 25.41 -14.82 -34.23
CA ILE A 320 25.00 -13.71 -33.38
C ILE A 320 24.25 -14.29 -32.22
N SER A 321 24.81 -14.14 -31.02
CA SER A 321 24.24 -14.62 -29.75
C SER A 321 23.71 -13.50 -28.84
N SER A 322 24.07 -12.25 -29.15
CA SER A 322 23.63 -11.09 -28.36
C SER A 322 23.07 -9.97 -29.24
N SER A 323 22.27 -9.11 -28.65
CA SER A 323 21.68 -7.94 -29.31
C SER A 323 21.25 -6.90 -28.31
N ASP A 324 21.29 -5.64 -28.71
CA ASP A 324 20.54 -4.63 -28.01
C ASP A 324 19.03 -4.91 -28.16
N LEU A 325 18.30 -4.86 -27.07
CA LEU A 325 16.86 -5.08 -27.08
C LEU A 325 16.14 -4.16 -26.10
N VAL A 326 14.83 -4.08 -26.25
CA VAL A 326 13.91 -3.48 -25.27
C VAL A 326 12.96 -4.55 -24.82
N GLY A 327 12.99 -4.83 -23.53
CA GLY A 327 12.09 -5.73 -22.86
C GLY A 327 11.05 -4.99 -22.03
N THR A 328 9.89 -5.64 -21.82
CA THR A 328 8.90 -5.22 -20.85
C THR A 328 8.64 -6.37 -19.89
N LYS A 329 8.54 -6.07 -18.59
CA LYS A 329 8.20 -7.04 -17.56
C LYS A 329 6.86 -6.66 -16.95
N TRP A 330 5.87 -7.50 -17.17
CA TRP A 330 4.47 -7.28 -16.84
C TRP A 330 4.06 -7.91 -15.53
N LEU A 331 3.16 -7.21 -14.84
CA LEU A 331 2.35 -7.74 -13.75
C LEU A 331 0.88 -7.47 -14.07
N ASP A 332 0.06 -8.53 -14.07
CA ASP A 332 -1.41 -8.46 -14.16
C ASP A 332 -1.99 -9.24 -12.97
N ASN A 333 -2.63 -8.55 -12.04
CA ASN A 333 -3.03 -9.16 -10.79
C ASN A 333 -4.42 -8.77 -10.30
N HIS A 334 -5.03 -9.72 -9.61
CA HIS A 334 -6.32 -9.58 -8.94
C HIS A 334 -6.15 -9.86 -7.45
N PHE A 335 -6.71 -9.01 -6.61
CA PHE A 335 -6.75 -9.20 -5.17
C PHE A 335 -8.15 -8.91 -4.65
N TYR A 336 -8.79 -9.87 -4.00
CA TYR A 336 -10.15 -9.73 -3.54
C TYR A 336 -10.42 -10.49 -2.26
N GLY A 337 -11.46 -10.09 -1.55
CA GLY A 337 -11.79 -10.75 -0.29
C GLY A 337 -12.82 -10.05 0.55
N THR A 338 -12.82 -10.43 1.81
CA THR A 338 -13.69 -9.88 2.83
C THR A 338 -12.96 -9.74 4.17
N VAL A 339 -13.30 -8.66 4.88
CA VAL A 339 -12.87 -8.43 6.26
C VAL A 339 -14.11 -8.16 7.10
N PHE A 340 -14.19 -8.71 8.29
CA PHE A 340 -15.34 -8.54 9.16
C PHE A 340 -14.96 -8.44 10.64
N SER A 341 -15.79 -7.77 11.42
CA SER A 341 -15.73 -7.82 12.88
C SER A 341 -17.11 -7.68 13.50
N VAL A 342 -17.26 -8.28 14.68
CA VAL A 342 -18.37 -8.06 15.60
C VAL A 342 -17.78 -7.54 16.90
N ASN A 343 -18.30 -6.42 17.38
CA ASN A 343 -17.79 -5.71 18.54
C ASN A 343 -18.85 -5.64 19.63
N TYR A 344 -18.40 -5.75 20.87
CA TYR A 344 -19.19 -5.52 22.04
C TYR A 344 -18.44 -4.58 22.98
N GLU A 345 -19.06 -3.46 23.30
CA GLU A 345 -18.47 -2.44 24.16
C GLU A 345 -19.41 -2.07 25.32
N ASN A 346 -18.84 -2.02 26.50
CA ASN A 346 -19.48 -1.44 27.67
C ASN A 346 -18.41 -0.81 28.59
N THR A 347 -18.80 -0.26 29.73
CA THR A 347 -17.91 0.44 30.69
C THR A 347 -16.67 -0.38 31.10
N ASN A 348 -16.71 -1.70 31.07
CA ASN A 348 -15.66 -2.58 31.60
C ASN A 348 -14.98 -3.45 30.52
N TRP A 349 -15.62 -3.60 29.36
CA TRP A 349 -15.19 -4.53 28.31
C TRP A 349 -15.34 -3.90 26.93
N ASP A 350 -14.28 -3.95 26.14
CA ASP A 350 -14.26 -3.79 24.69
C ASP A 350 -13.79 -5.12 24.08
N LEU A 351 -14.72 -5.82 23.43
CA LEU A 351 -14.48 -7.13 22.84
C LEU A 351 -14.67 -7.05 21.33
N THR A 352 -13.72 -7.60 20.58
CA THR A 352 -13.82 -7.76 19.13
C THR A 352 -13.57 -9.21 18.73
N LEU A 353 -14.49 -9.79 17.98
CA LEU A 353 -14.28 -11.02 17.22
C LEU A 353 -14.27 -10.64 15.73
N GLY A 354 -13.18 -10.93 15.05
CA GLY A 354 -13.07 -10.56 13.65
C GLY A 354 -12.17 -11.49 12.85
N GLY A 355 -12.04 -11.19 11.57
CA GLY A 355 -11.22 -11.97 10.66
C GLY A 355 -11.30 -11.48 9.23
N GLY A 356 -10.64 -12.20 8.34
CA GLY A 356 -10.66 -11.91 6.91
C GLY A 356 -10.29 -13.13 6.10
N TRP A 357 -10.75 -13.13 4.87
CA TRP A 357 -10.35 -14.04 3.81
C TRP A 357 -9.99 -13.24 2.57
N ASN A 358 -8.80 -13.46 2.03
CA ASN A 358 -8.30 -12.75 0.87
C ASN A 358 -7.70 -13.76 -0.12
N LYS A 359 -7.88 -13.48 -1.40
CA LYS A 359 -7.33 -14.23 -2.51
C LYS A 359 -6.57 -13.28 -3.43
N TYR A 360 -5.37 -13.67 -3.81
CA TYR A 360 -4.55 -13.02 -4.82
C TYR A 360 -4.29 -13.99 -5.96
N GLU A 361 -4.36 -13.49 -7.18
CA GLU A 361 -4.02 -14.19 -8.42
C GLU A 361 -3.19 -13.22 -9.26
N GLY A 362 -1.98 -13.61 -9.66
CA GLY A 362 -1.04 -12.75 -10.38
C GLY A 362 -0.35 -13.48 -11.52
N ASP A 363 -0.32 -12.85 -12.69
CA ASP A 363 0.45 -13.26 -13.86
C ASP A 363 1.67 -12.35 -14.00
N HIS A 364 2.86 -12.97 -14.09
CA HIS A 364 4.13 -12.30 -14.35
C HIS A 364 4.69 -12.78 -15.68
N TYR A 365 4.96 -11.87 -16.61
CA TYR A 365 5.51 -12.23 -17.89
C TYR A 365 6.36 -11.11 -18.49
N GLY A 366 7.27 -11.50 -19.40
CA GLY A 366 8.11 -10.56 -20.11
C GLY A 366 7.96 -10.67 -21.62
N GLU A 367 7.96 -9.54 -22.30
CA GLU A 367 7.87 -9.44 -23.77
C GLU A 367 9.08 -8.66 -24.30
N VAL A 368 9.65 -9.09 -25.42
CA VAL A 368 10.67 -8.33 -26.14
C VAL A 368 9.99 -7.52 -27.23
N ILE A 369 9.92 -6.20 -27.05
CA ILE A 369 9.21 -5.31 -27.97
C ILE A 369 10.10 -4.73 -29.07
N TYR A 370 11.42 -4.76 -28.88
CA TYR A 370 12.41 -4.35 -29.86
C TYR A 370 13.67 -5.20 -29.72
N THR A 371 14.31 -5.51 -30.83
CA THR A 371 15.66 -6.06 -30.88
C THR A 371 16.38 -5.55 -32.13
N ARG A 372 17.63 -5.17 -31.99
CA ARG A 372 18.47 -4.70 -33.10
C ARG A 372 18.73 -5.79 -34.12
N PHE A 373 18.93 -7.02 -33.65
CA PHE A 373 19.18 -8.19 -34.50
C PHE A 373 18.13 -9.26 -34.17
N ALA A 374 17.08 -9.36 -34.98
CA ALA A 374 16.09 -10.44 -34.83
C ALA A 374 15.56 -10.87 -36.20
N ARG A 375 15.07 -12.09 -36.21
CA ARG A 375 14.46 -12.69 -37.39
C ARG A 375 13.04 -13.12 -37.06
N ASN A 376 12.02 -12.42 -37.61
CA ASN A 376 10.61 -12.84 -37.68
C ASN A 376 10.03 -13.41 -36.35
N ASN A 377 10.33 -12.81 -35.25
CA ASN A 377 9.70 -13.17 -33.97
C ASN A 377 8.41 -12.38 -33.77
N ASP A 378 7.44 -12.98 -33.11
CA ASP A 378 6.31 -12.26 -32.56
C ASP A 378 6.84 -11.37 -31.44
N PRO A 379 6.87 -10.04 -31.60
CA PRO A 379 7.44 -9.15 -30.58
C PRO A 379 6.67 -9.13 -29.27
N TYR A 380 5.49 -9.73 -29.23
CA TYR A 380 4.64 -9.79 -28.04
C TYR A 380 4.49 -11.21 -27.48
N ALA A 381 5.26 -12.18 -27.98
CA ALA A 381 5.30 -13.50 -27.37
C ALA A 381 6.07 -13.42 -26.04
N PRO A 382 5.48 -13.86 -24.92
CA PRO A 382 6.20 -13.87 -23.66
C PRO A 382 7.46 -14.74 -23.72
N TYR A 383 8.61 -14.20 -23.28
CA TYR A 383 9.83 -14.99 -23.15
C TYR A 383 9.91 -15.72 -21.79
N TYR A 384 9.20 -15.23 -20.81
CA TYR A 384 8.91 -15.96 -19.58
C TYR A 384 7.45 -15.73 -19.17
N PHE A 385 6.93 -16.66 -18.40
CA PHE A 385 5.60 -16.57 -17.81
C PHE A 385 5.54 -17.40 -16.54
N ASN A 386 5.04 -16.82 -15.46
CA ASN A 386 4.67 -17.55 -14.26
C ASN A 386 3.39 -16.97 -13.64
N GLN A 387 2.71 -17.82 -12.90
CA GLN A 387 1.50 -17.46 -12.16
C GLN A 387 1.74 -17.62 -10.67
N ALA A 388 1.08 -16.79 -9.90
CA ALA A 388 1.05 -16.87 -8.45
C ALA A 388 -0.41 -16.88 -7.95
N ASP A 389 -0.67 -17.74 -6.99
CA ASP A 389 -1.93 -17.89 -6.30
C ASP A 389 -1.69 -17.85 -4.80
N LYS A 390 -2.32 -16.90 -4.09
CA LYS A 390 -2.16 -16.79 -2.65
C LYS A 390 -3.49 -16.61 -1.96
N THR A 391 -3.76 -17.48 -0.99
CA THR A 391 -4.95 -17.40 -0.13
C THR A 391 -4.52 -17.11 1.29
N ASP A 392 -5.09 -16.08 1.90
CA ASP A 392 -4.87 -15.69 3.30
C ASP A 392 -6.19 -15.72 4.06
N PHE A 393 -6.24 -16.49 5.12
CA PHE A 393 -7.37 -16.52 6.04
C PHE A 393 -6.89 -16.24 7.45
N ASN A 394 -7.60 -15.37 8.17
CA ASN A 394 -7.35 -15.15 9.58
C ASN A 394 -8.66 -14.99 10.37
N ILE A 395 -8.58 -15.38 11.66
CA ILE A 395 -9.61 -15.12 12.65
C ILE A 395 -8.94 -14.69 13.95
N TYR A 396 -9.51 -13.70 14.64
CA TYR A 396 -8.95 -13.20 15.89
C TYR A 396 -10.03 -12.83 16.89
N GLY A 397 -9.65 -12.91 18.18
CA GLY A 397 -10.41 -12.33 19.28
C GLY A 397 -9.54 -11.34 20.04
N LYS A 398 -10.06 -10.12 20.22
CA LYS A 398 -9.41 -9.04 20.98
C LYS A 398 -10.30 -8.66 22.16
N ALA A 399 -9.68 -8.37 23.31
CA ALA A 399 -10.34 -7.89 24.50
C ALA A 399 -9.51 -6.82 25.20
N ASN A 400 -10.08 -5.64 25.43
CA ASN A 400 -9.64 -4.70 26.45
C ASN A 400 -10.62 -4.80 27.62
N PHE A 401 -10.13 -4.81 28.85
CA PHE A 401 -10.99 -4.95 30.03
C PHE A 401 -10.43 -4.24 31.25
N ALA A 402 -11.30 -3.63 32.02
CA ALA A 402 -10.95 -3.01 33.27
C ALA A 402 -10.79 -4.09 34.39
N ILE A 403 -9.60 -4.20 35.00
CA ILE A 403 -9.33 -5.05 36.14
C ILE A 403 -9.69 -4.26 37.44
N THR A 404 -9.31 -2.99 37.46
CA THR A 404 -9.67 -2.00 38.48
C THR A 404 -9.84 -0.64 37.78
N GLU A 405 -10.26 0.39 38.51
CA GLU A 405 -10.36 1.75 37.98
C GLU A 405 -9.05 2.30 37.37
N LYS A 406 -7.91 1.74 37.75
CA LYS A 406 -6.58 2.18 37.28
C LYS A 406 -5.79 1.13 36.51
N LEU A 407 -6.23 -0.11 36.54
CA LEU A 407 -5.51 -1.23 35.90
C LEU A 407 -6.39 -1.84 34.82
N GLY A 408 -5.95 -1.77 33.59
CA GLY A 408 -6.54 -2.41 32.42
C GLY A 408 -5.77 -3.65 31.99
N GLY A 409 -6.48 -4.58 31.39
CA GLY A 409 -5.92 -5.78 30.75
C GLY A 409 -6.21 -5.79 29.26
N TYR A 410 -5.29 -6.34 28.49
CA TYR A 410 -5.39 -6.52 27.05
C TYR A 410 -5.05 -7.97 26.66
N LEU A 411 -5.86 -8.56 25.80
CA LEU A 411 -5.63 -9.87 25.19
C LEU A 411 -6.03 -9.83 23.72
N ASP A 412 -5.17 -10.34 22.83
CA ASP A 412 -5.43 -10.42 21.39
C ASP A 412 -4.83 -11.73 20.87
N LEU A 413 -5.67 -12.62 20.38
CA LEU A 413 -5.30 -13.95 19.91
C LEU A 413 -5.73 -14.09 18.45
N GLN A 414 -4.77 -14.38 17.56
CA GLN A 414 -5.02 -14.58 16.14
C GLN A 414 -4.54 -15.96 15.68
N LEU A 415 -5.37 -16.61 14.87
CA LEU A 415 -5.00 -17.72 14.01
C LEU A 415 -5.01 -17.24 12.57
N ARG A 416 -3.94 -17.52 11.83
CA ARG A 416 -3.80 -17.15 10.41
C ARG A 416 -3.25 -18.32 9.62
N THR A 417 -3.81 -18.58 8.45
CA THR A 417 -3.30 -19.57 7.50
C THR A 417 -3.06 -18.89 6.16
N VAL A 418 -1.95 -19.26 5.52
CA VAL A 418 -1.56 -18.76 4.19
C VAL A 418 -1.22 -19.98 3.34
N ASN A 419 -1.84 -20.05 2.17
CA ASN A 419 -1.41 -20.95 1.09
C ASN A 419 -0.82 -20.08 -0.01
N TYR A 420 0.37 -20.44 -0.51
CA TYR A 420 1.03 -19.74 -1.59
C TYR A 420 1.58 -20.74 -2.60
N GLU A 421 1.07 -20.64 -3.83
CA GLU A 421 1.43 -21.49 -4.95
C GLU A 421 1.98 -20.63 -6.09
N THR A 422 3.06 -21.09 -6.73
CA THR A 422 3.62 -20.48 -7.94
C THR A 422 3.96 -21.56 -8.95
N ASP A 423 3.78 -21.28 -10.23
CA ASP A 423 4.22 -22.18 -11.31
C ASP A 423 4.59 -21.37 -12.56
N GLY A 424 5.72 -21.72 -13.16
CA GLY A 424 6.18 -21.16 -14.42
C GLY A 424 7.68 -20.93 -14.49
N LEU A 425 8.10 -19.94 -15.28
CA LEU A 425 9.49 -19.53 -15.47
C LEU A 425 9.69 -18.10 -14.97
N LEU A 426 10.82 -17.85 -14.33
CA LEU A 426 11.34 -16.51 -14.07
C LEU A 426 11.98 -15.92 -15.34
N ASP A 427 12.36 -14.65 -15.28
CA ASP A 427 12.98 -13.91 -16.39
C ASP A 427 14.36 -14.46 -16.78
N ASP A 428 15.07 -15.13 -15.87
CA ASP A 428 16.32 -15.85 -16.13
C ASP A 428 16.12 -17.30 -16.66
N GLN A 429 14.88 -17.66 -17.03
CA GLN A 429 14.46 -18.98 -17.52
C GLN A 429 14.55 -20.09 -16.46
N THR A 430 14.79 -19.78 -15.19
CA THR A 430 14.72 -20.76 -14.10
C THR A 430 13.27 -21.08 -13.75
N ARG A 431 13.03 -22.31 -13.29
CA ARG A 431 11.68 -22.73 -12.90
C ARG A 431 11.33 -22.18 -11.51
N PHE A 432 10.21 -21.49 -11.44
CA PHE A 432 9.62 -20.98 -10.20
C PHE A 432 8.41 -21.83 -9.81
N LEU A 433 8.60 -22.72 -8.87
CA LEU A 433 7.58 -23.66 -8.42
C LEU A 433 7.58 -23.76 -6.90
N ASN A 434 6.51 -23.26 -6.28
CA ASN A 434 6.30 -23.35 -4.84
C ASN A 434 4.87 -23.83 -4.55
N ASP A 435 4.68 -24.55 -3.46
CA ASP A 435 3.38 -25.00 -2.92
C ASP A 435 3.52 -25.07 -1.40
N ASP A 436 3.37 -23.92 -0.75
CA ASP A 436 3.61 -23.77 0.67
C ASP A 436 2.35 -23.42 1.45
N ASN A 437 2.21 -24.07 2.60
CA ASN A 437 1.10 -23.86 3.52
C ASN A 437 1.62 -23.47 4.89
N PHE A 438 1.25 -22.29 5.36
CA PHE A 438 1.62 -21.76 6.66
C PHE A 438 0.43 -21.70 7.60
N SER A 439 0.68 -21.99 8.88
CA SER A 439 -0.30 -21.81 9.96
C SER A 439 0.37 -21.12 11.13
N PHE A 440 -0.16 -19.96 11.51
CA PHE A 440 0.43 -19.11 12.53
C PHE A 440 -0.54 -18.89 13.69
N PHE A 441 0.00 -18.94 14.92
CA PHE A 441 -0.66 -18.46 16.11
C PHE A 441 0.09 -17.24 16.65
N ASN A 442 -0.61 -16.11 16.72
CA ASN A 442 -0.07 -14.80 17.07
C ASN A 442 -0.72 -14.26 18.35
N PRO A 443 -0.29 -14.71 19.54
CA PRO A 443 -0.81 -14.22 20.81
C PRO A 443 -0.19 -12.87 21.18
N LYS A 444 -1.00 -11.97 21.73
CA LYS A 444 -0.60 -10.69 22.31
C LYS A 444 -1.33 -10.50 23.64
N ALA A 445 -0.66 -9.94 24.62
CA ALA A 445 -1.23 -9.63 25.92
C ALA A 445 -0.54 -8.41 26.53
N GLY A 446 -1.23 -7.68 27.38
CA GLY A 446 -0.66 -6.54 28.04
C GLY A 446 -1.46 -6.05 29.24
N LEU A 447 -0.85 -5.14 29.96
CA LEU A 447 -1.45 -4.44 31.09
C LEU A 447 -1.19 -2.94 30.91
N THR A 448 -2.18 -2.13 31.24
CA THR A 448 -2.10 -0.66 31.31
C THR A 448 -2.38 -0.22 32.76
N TYR A 449 -1.60 0.72 33.26
CA TYR A 449 -1.78 1.28 34.58
C TYR A 449 -1.81 2.80 34.53
N GLN A 450 -2.97 3.38 34.84
CA GLN A 450 -3.17 4.82 34.92
C GLN A 450 -2.72 5.36 36.27
N LEU A 451 -1.57 6.05 36.31
CA LEU A 451 -1.04 6.63 37.53
C LEU A 451 -1.86 7.87 37.93
N ASN A 452 -2.08 8.78 36.97
CA ASN A 452 -2.87 10.00 37.08
C ASN A 452 -3.42 10.37 35.68
N GLU A 453 -4.10 11.50 35.52
CA GLU A 453 -4.73 11.92 34.26
C GLU A 453 -3.72 12.09 33.08
N GLY A 454 -2.47 12.36 33.36
CA GLY A 454 -1.45 12.62 32.35
C GLY A 454 -0.42 11.49 32.16
N ASP A 455 -0.31 10.55 33.10
CA ASP A 455 0.72 9.53 33.10
C ASP A 455 0.13 8.11 33.10
N GLN A 456 0.47 7.34 32.06
CA GLN A 456 0.10 5.94 31.94
C GLN A 456 1.35 5.08 31.73
N PHE A 457 1.40 3.93 32.37
CA PHE A 457 2.40 2.89 32.16
C PHE A 457 1.75 1.68 31.49
N TYR A 458 2.47 1.05 30.59
CA TYR A 458 2.02 -0.22 30.03
C TYR A 458 3.17 -1.24 29.94
N LEU A 459 2.79 -2.51 29.98
CA LEU A 459 3.64 -3.66 29.71
C LEU A 459 2.93 -4.56 28.71
N SER A 460 3.58 -4.91 27.61
CA SER A 460 2.99 -5.80 26.61
C SER A 460 3.97 -6.86 26.11
N TYR A 461 3.39 -7.99 25.74
CA TYR A 461 4.03 -9.07 24.99
C TYR A 461 3.25 -9.29 23.72
N ALA A 462 3.96 -9.42 22.60
CA ALA A 462 3.35 -9.73 21.31
C ALA A 462 4.24 -10.67 20.51
N ARG A 463 3.64 -11.63 19.84
CA ARG A 463 4.27 -12.50 18.88
C ARG A 463 3.57 -12.38 17.55
N ALA A 464 4.34 -12.25 16.47
CA ALA A 464 3.83 -12.24 15.12
C ALA A 464 4.69 -13.16 14.24
N HIS A 465 4.04 -13.71 13.21
CA HIS A 465 4.67 -14.51 12.19
C HIS A 465 4.15 -14.05 10.83
N ARG A 466 4.94 -14.24 9.82
CA ARG A 466 4.54 -14.09 8.42
C ARG A 466 5.31 -15.08 7.56
N GLU A 467 4.76 -15.36 6.42
CA GLU A 467 5.34 -16.16 5.35
C GLU A 467 6.48 -15.41 4.65
N PRO A 468 7.38 -16.11 3.92
CA PRO A 468 8.33 -15.49 3.02
C PRO A 468 7.64 -14.64 1.93
N SER A 469 8.31 -13.59 1.47
CA SER A 469 7.89 -12.83 0.30
C SER A 469 8.30 -13.54 -0.99
N ARG A 470 7.75 -13.12 -2.14
CA ARG A 470 8.20 -13.60 -3.46
C ARG A 470 9.71 -13.46 -3.63
N GLY A 471 10.28 -12.30 -3.26
CA GLY A 471 11.72 -12.08 -3.38
C GLY A 471 12.57 -12.97 -2.48
N ASP A 472 12.03 -13.45 -1.34
CA ASP A 472 12.71 -14.44 -0.50
C ASP A 472 12.83 -15.79 -1.22
N TYR A 473 11.82 -16.18 -2.02
CA TYR A 473 11.85 -17.42 -2.83
C TYR A 473 12.73 -17.27 -4.08
N GLU A 474 12.73 -16.11 -4.74
CA GLU A 474 13.53 -15.88 -5.95
C GLU A 474 15.03 -15.76 -5.66
N ASN A 475 15.39 -15.13 -4.55
CA ASN A 475 16.78 -14.76 -4.24
C ASN A 475 17.41 -15.56 -3.08
N GLY A 476 16.64 -16.38 -2.44
CA GLY A 476 17.04 -17.12 -1.26
C GLY A 476 16.71 -18.59 -1.34
N ASP A 477 17.50 -19.37 -0.60
CA ASP A 477 17.07 -20.71 -0.16
C ASP A 477 16.37 -20.47 1.19
N PRO A 478 15.04 -20.56 1.26
CA PRO A 478 14.32 -20.32 2.51
C PRO A 478 14.53 -21.52 3.44
N GLU A 479 15.72 -21.66 4.07
CA GLU A 479 15.98 -22.60 5.16
C GLU A 479 15.31 -22.16 6.48
#